data_fa728817818b5ea96d9a6ae7b838d691
#
_entry.id   fa728817818b5ea96d9a6ae7b838d691
#
_cell.length_a   1.000
_cell.length_b   1.000
_cell.length_c   1.000
_cell.angle_alpha   90.00
_cell.angle_beta   90.00
_cell.angle_gamma   90.00
#
_symmetry.space_group_name_H-M   'P 1'
#
loop_
_entity.id
_entity.type
_entity.pdbx_description
1 polymer ?
#
loop_
_entity_poly.entity_id
_entity_poly.type
_entity_poly.pdbx_seq_one_letter_code
_entity_poly.pdbx_strand_id
1 'polypeptide(L)'
;GEGFYWSRPEILNFLFSFRKGWFIYTPFYLLLFPAVFILLKRNRYQFIWFLAFFLSLIYLFSSWWNWFYGDSFGMRPMVDFTTLFILVISLSCNKIKPLIRNLLLIFLLIVSSLNLVQSYQYVKGIIHPDSMNMKAYFKVFLKTSQNYEGLISGGPEYYYGNLAEYPFYSKHNNFEIAGNNLSNTNNLIKGKSHSGDYSLKFDENNFYGGAYEFFIPDSLKGRKNLYLKFSSFYLETQPNSAKKALYIMDIKNAEGKTMFYKRAALKQIPDDIINEWRKSETGVKIPKIINDYHSIKIYIWNVDKSDFLVDDFNLDFYEFN
;
A
#
# COMPACT_ATOMS: atom_id res chain seq x y z
N GLY A 1 -12.16 5.00 -12.89
CA GLY A 1 -12.23 6.42 -12.60
C GLY A 1 -12.53 6.68 -11.12
N GLU A 2 -12.34 7.91 -10.67
CA GLU A 2 -12.72 8.32 -9.31
C GLU A 2 -14.23 8.26 -9.16
N GLY A 3 -14.73 7.74 -8.02
CA GLY A 3 -16.16 7.61 -7.79
C GLY A 3 -16.51 6.74 -6.60
N PHE A 4 -17.80 6.52 -6.39
CA PHE A 4 -18.30 5.67 -5.34
C PHE A 4 -18.63 4.27 -5.86
N TYR A 5 -18.18 3.26 -5.15
CA TYR A 5 -18.49 1.84 -5.41
C TYR A 5 -19.60 1.35 -4.47
N TRP A 6 -20.83 1.86 -4.68
CA TRP A 6 -21.98 1.59 -3.81
C TRP A 6 -22.31 0.10 -3.67
N SER A 7 -22.07 -0.70 -4.69
CA SER A 7 -22.32 -2.15 -4.65
C SER A 7 -21.22 -2.96 -3.95
N ARG A 8 -20.06 -2.37 -3.70
CA ARG A 8 -18.90 -3.05 -3.11
C ARG A 8 -18.14 -2.14 -2.12
N PRO A 9 -18.80 -1.72 -1.03
CA PRO A 9 -18.16 -0.88 -0.01
C PRO A 9 -17.08 -1.67 0.75
N GLU A 10 -15.95 -1.07 0.99
CA GLU A 10 -14.81 -1.65 1.71
C GLU A 10 -14.96 -1.53 3.24
N ILE A 11 -16.12 -1.88 3.80
CA ILE A 11 -16.49 -1.64 5.21
C ILE A 11 -15.48 -2.26 6.17
N LEU A 12 -15.12 -3.54 5.98
CA LEU A 12 -14.19 -4.22 6.89
C LEU A 12 -12.79 -3.62 6.82
N ASN A 13 -12.32 -3.27 5.62
CA ASN A 13 -11.04 -2.62 5.43
C ASN A 13 -11.04 -1.21 6.01
N PHE A 14 -12.12 -0.45 5.83
CA PHE A 14 -12.30 0.86 6.43
C PHE A 14 -12.22 0.84 7.96
N LEU A 15 -12.78 -0.18 8.60
CA LEU A 15 -12.82 -0.30 10.06
C LEU A 15 -11.57 -0.96 10.65
N PHE A 16 -11.03 -2.03 10.03
CA PHE A 16 -10.06 -2.92 10.67
C PHE A 16 -8.78 -3.21 9.86
N SER A 17 -8.59 -2.57 8.72
CA SER A 17 -7.38 -2.79 7.93
C SER A 17 -6.13 -2.23 8.62
N PHE A 18 -5.01 -2.96 8.53
CA PHE A 18 -3.70 -2.43 8.91
C PHE A 18 -3.20 -1.32 7.99
N ARG A 19 -3.83 -1.11 6.82
CA ARG A 19 -3.50 0.02 5.96
C ARG A 19 -3.89 1.34 6.60
N LYS A 20 -5.17 1.49 7.02
CA LYS A 20 -5.70 2.71 7.67
C LYS A 20 -6.96 2.47 8.50
N GLY A 21 -7.22 1.23 8.89
CA GLY A 21 -8.44 0.88 9.61
C GLY A 21 -8.69 1.79 10.82
N TRP A 22 -9.90 2.32 10.91
CA TRP A 22 -10.26 3.32 11.91
C TRP A 22 -9.99 2.85 13.34
N PHE A 23 -10.39 1.62 13.68
CA PHE A 23 -10.17 1.07 15.03
C PHE A 23 -8.72 0.63 15.30
N ILE A 24 -7.92 0.35 14.25
CA ILE A 24 -6.52 -0.01 14.41
C ILE A 24 -5.67 1.21 14.78
N TYR A 25 -5.92 2.35 14.14
CA TYR A 25 -5.14 3.58 14.34
C TYR A 25 -5.75 4.53 15.38
N THR A 26 -7.03 4.35 15.71
CA THR A 26 -7.72 5.11 16.76
C THR A 26 -8.57 4.20 17.63
N PRO A 27 -7.94 3.29 18.42
CA PRO A 27 -8.65 2.30 19.24
C PRO A 27 -9.51 2.92 20.35
N PHE A 28 -9.35 4.21 20.63
CA PHE A 28 -10.24 4.99 21.48
C PHE A 28 -11.73 4.80 21.09
N TYR A 29 -12.03 4.74 19.79
CA TYR A 29 -13.40 4.62 19.30
C TYR A 29 -14.04 3.23 19.52
N LEU A 30 -13.27 2.23 19.97
CA LEU A 30 -13.86 0.98 20.47
C LEU A 30 -14.82 1.21 21.65
N LEU A 31 -14.67 2.32 22.36
CA LEU A 31 -15.61 2.74 23.42
C LEU A 31 -17.03 3.08 22.89
N LEU A 32 -17.18 3.29 21.58
CA LEU A 32 -18.51 3.46 20.98
C LEU A 32 -19.39 2.21 21.12
N PHE A 33 -18.81 1.01 21.08
CA PHE A 33 -19.60 -0.23 21.21
C PHE A 33 -20.35 -0.31 22.55
N PRO A 34 -19.69 -0.23 23.71
CA PRO A 34 -20.42 -0.21 24.99
C PRO A 34 -21.29 1.05 25.15
N ALA A 35 -20.86 2.22 24.63
CA ALA A 35 -21.63 3.45 24.70
C ALA A 35 -22.96 3.35 23.96
N VAL A 36 -22.94 2.83 22.73
CA VAL A 36 -24.14 2.62 21.91
C VAL A 36 -25.08 1.59 22.56
N PHE A 37 -24.52 0.52 23.16
CA PHE A 37 -25.35 -0.45 23.90
C PHE A 37 -26.05 0.17 25.13
N ILE A 38 -25.36 1.05 25.85
CA ILE A 38 -25.96 1.80 26.97
C ILE A 38 -27.03 2.76 26.45
N LEU A 39 -26.79 3.45 25.34
CA LEU A 39 -27.74 4.37 24.71
C LEU A 39 -29.03 3.64 24.29
N LEU A 40 -28.92 2.43 23.73
CA LEU A 40 -30.05 1.58 23.38
C LEU A 40 -30.96 1.31 24.59
N LYS A 41 -30.35 1.02 25.76
CA LYS A 41 -31.13 0.76 27.00
C LYS A 41 -31.75 2.01 27.61
N ARG A 42 -31.14 3.19 27.37
CA ARG A 42 -31.54 4.45 27.97
C ARG A 42 -32.57 5.22 27.14
N ASN A 43 -32.34 5.32 25.85
CA ASN A 43 -33.17 6.08 24.91
C ASN A 43 -33.08 5.48 23.50
N ARG A 44 -34.09 4.66 23.16
CA ARG A 44 -34.15 3.95 21.86
C ARG A 44 -34.18 4.89 20.65
N TYR A 45 -34.79 6.09 20.78
CA TYR A 45 -34.83 7.04 19.67
C TYR A 45 -33.46 7.63 19.37
N GLN A 46 -32.74 8.07 20.38
CA GLN A 46 -31.35 8.56 20.21
C GLN A 46 -30.45 7.47 19.67
N PHE A 47 -30.62 6.23 20.14
CA PHE A 47 -29.90 5.07 19.61
C PHE A 47 -30.16 4.86 18.12
N ILE A 48 -31.41 4.84 17.67
CA ILE A 48 -31.81 4.62 16.28
C ILE A 48 -31.17 5.71 15.37
N TRP A 49 -31.36 6.98 15.77
CA TRP A 49 -30.80 8.10 15.00
C TRP A 49 -29.28 8.08 14.94
N PHE A 50 -28.61 7.82 16.04
CA PHE A 50 -27.18 7.71 16.08
C PHE A 50 -26.70 6.53 15.24
N LEU A 51 -27.32 5.36 15.36
CA LEU A 51 -26.95 4.16 14.61
C LEU A 51 -27.16 4.37 13.11
N ALA A 52 -28.29 4.92 12.70
CA ALA A 52 -28.56 5.23 11.29
C ALA A 52 -27.51 6.18 10.72
N PHE A 53 -27.21 7.27 11.44
CA PHE A 53 -26.18 8.21 11.05
C PHE A 53 -24.80 7.55 10.97
N PHE A 54 -24.41 6.78 11.99
CA PHE A 54 -23.12 6.12 12.07
C PHE A 54 -22.92 5.10 10.93
N LEU A 55 -23.93 4.28 10.66
CA LEU A 55 -23.89 3.32 9.54
C LEU A 55 -23.86 4.02 8.19
N SER A 56 -24.57 5.14 8.04
CA SER A 56 -24.54 5.95 6.81
C SER A 56 -23.14 6.51 6.55
N LEU A 57 -22.45 7.01 7.58
CA LEU A 57 -21.06 7.48 7.43
C LEU A 57 -20.11 6.36 7.02
N ILE A 58 -20.20 5.21 7.70
CA ILE A 58 -19.35 4.05 7.36
C ILE A 58 -19.60 3.63 5.91
N TYR A 59 -20.87 3.49 5.51
CA TYR A 59 -21.24 3.11 4.14
C TYR A 59 -20.73 4.12 3.11
N LEU A 60 -20.98 5.42 3.35
CA LEU A 60 -20.54 6.50 2.46
C LEU A 60 -19.02 6.50 2.26
N PHE A 61 -18.26 6.53 3.36
CA PHE A 61 -16.82 6.65 3.29
C PHE A 61 -16.13 5.37 2.81
N SER A 62 -16.65 4.20 3.17
CA SER A 62 -16.11 2.92 2.68
C SER A 62 -16.47 2.63 1.22
N SER A 63 -17.45 3.32 0.65
CA SER A 63 -17.82 3.22 -0.77
C SER A 63 -16.95 4.08 -1.69
N TRP A 64 -16.15 5.00 -1.15
CA TRP A 64 -15.26 5.82 -1.96
C TRP A 64 -14.17 4.97 -2.59
N TRP A 65 -13.83 5.19 -3.88
CA TRP A 65 -12.84 4.40 -4.61
C TRP A 65 -11.47 4.36 -3.91
N ASN A 66 -11.10 5.45 -3.23
CA ASN A 66 -9.92 5.56 -2.37
C ASN A 66 -10.36 5.52 -0.90
N TRP A 67 -10.97 4.40 -0.46
CA TRP A 67 -11.53 4.23 0.88
C TRP A 67 -10.53 4.51 2.03
N PHE A 68 -9.22 4.45 1.75
CA PHE A 68 -8.16 4.77 2.70
C PHE A 68 -7.74 6.25 2.68
N TYR A 69 -8.36 7.09 1.83
CA TYR A 69 -8.20 8.55 1.79
C TYR A 69 -6.76 9.05 1.62
N GLY A 70 -5.98 8.42 0.73
CA GLY A 70 -4.66 8.89 0.30
C GLY A 70 -3.63 8.99 1.42
N ASP A 71 -2.72 9.94 1.32
CA ASP A 71 -1.62 10.14 2.26
C ASP A 71 -2.10 10.86 3.54
N SER A 72 -2.46 10.10 4.57
CA SER A 72 -2.88 10.62 5.87
C SER A 72 -2.55 9.64 6.99
N PHE A 73 -2.55 10.08 8.23
CA PHE A 73 -2.52 9.18 9.39
C PHE A 73 -3.94 8.74 9.76
N GLY A 74 -4.16 7.44 9.81
CA GLY A 74 -5.44 6.84 10.17
C GLY A 74 -6.60 7.22 9.24
N MET A 75 -7.83 7.12 9.73
CA MET A 75 -9.05 7.35 8.96
C MET A 75 -9.50 8.81 9.05
N ARG A 76 -8.89 9.66 8.22
CA ARG A 76 -9.08 11.12 8.19
C ARG A 76 -10.55 11.58 8.17
N PRO A 77 -11.46 11.04 7.34
CA PRO A 77 -12.84 11.56 7.28
C PRO A 77 -13.63 11.36 8.57
N MET A 78 -13.22 10.44 9.45
CA MET A 78 -13.90 10.23 10.73
C MET A 78 -13.51 11.26 11.81
N VAL A 79 -12.47 12.07 11.57
CA VAL A 79 -12.01 13.10 12.51
C VAL A 79 -13.05 14.21 12.68
N ASP A 80 -13.74 14.58 11.61
CA ASP A 80 -14.76 15.65 11.62
C ASP A 80 -15.95 15.31 12.54
N PHE A 81 -16.18 14.03 12.78
CA PHE A 81 -17.28 13.52 13.63
C PHE A 81 -16.84 13.19 15.06
N THR A 82 -15.59 13.47 15.42
CA THR A 82 -15.01 13.17 16.74
C THR A 82 -15.85 13.74 17.88
N THR A 83 -16.31 14.99 17.76
CA THR A 83 -17.13 15.66 18.80
C THR A 83 -18.42 14.90 19.07
N LEU A 84 -19.11 14.42 18.02
CA LEU A 84 -20.32 13.63 18.17
C LEU A 84 -20.05 12.28 18.86
N PHE A 85 -18.96 11.60 18.47
CA PHE A 85 -18.61 10.32 19.07
C PHE A 85 -18.24 10.47 20.55
N ILE A 86 -17.48 11.49 20.90
CA ILE A 86 -17.14 11.81 22.31
C ILE A 86 -18.41 12.14 23.09
N LEU A 87 -19.35 12.89 22.52
CA LEU A 87 -20.61 13.19 23.16
C LEU A 87 -21.38 11.90 23.52
N VAL A 88 -21.51 10.96 22.58
CA VAL A 88 -22.20 9.68 22.80
C VAL A 88 -21.52 8.87 23.89
N ILE A 89 -20.18 8.78 23.86
CA ILE A 89 -19.39 8.10 24.90
C ILE A 89 -19.61 8.78 26.25
N SER A 90 -19.55 10.11 26.34
CA SER A 90 -19.70 10.88 27.58
C SER A 90 -21.09 10.72 28.19
N LEU A 91 -22.17 10.80 27.38
CA LEU A 91 -23.52 10.57 27.84
C LEU A 91 -23.73 9.17 28.40
N SER A 92 -22.98 8.18 27.90
CA SER A 92 -23.04 6.81 28.37
C SER A 92 -22.26 6.59 29.68
N CYS A 93 -21.28 7.46 29.94
CA CYS A 93 -20.44 7.38 31.14
C CYS A 93 -21.10 7.92 32.44
N ASN A 94 -22.28 8.45 32.37
CA ASN A 94 -23.00 8.94 33.58
C ASN A 94 -23.34 7.77 34.52
N LYS A 95 -22.94 7.88 35.81
CA LYS A 95 -23.17 6.89 36.87
C LYS A 95 -22.35 5.57 36.72
N ILE A 96 -21.15 5.62 36.18
CA ILE A 96 -20.27 4.47 36.14
C ILE A 96 -19.70 4.20 37.55
N LYS A 97 -19.61 2.91 37.92
CA LYS A 97 -18.95 2.49 39.16
C LYS A 97 -17.49 2.94 39.19
N PRO A 98 -16.93 3.34 40.35
CA PRO A 98 -15.54 3.85 40.42
C PRO A 98 -14.49 2.91 39.83
N LEU A 99 -14.65 1.61 40.02
CA LEU A 99 -13.74 0.61 39.42
C LEU A 99 -13.73 0.68 37.88
N ILE A 100 -14.92 0.72 37.25
CA ILE A 100 -15.03 0.79 35.79
C ILE A 100 -14.48 2.13 35.29
N ARG A 101 -14.72 3.22 36.01
CA ARG A 101 -14.16 4.54 35.67
C ARG A 101 -12.63 4.50 35.68
N ASN A 102 -12.01 3.91 36.70
CA ASN A 102 -10.56 3.80 36.79
C ASN A 102 -9.98 2.92 35.66
N LEU A 103 -10.63 1.80 35.32
CA LEU A 103 -10.24 0.97 34.17
C LEU A 103 -10.35 1.72 32.86
N LEU A 104 -11.40 2.52 32.65
CA LEU A 104 -11.54 3.38 31.48
C LEU A 104 -10.44 4.44 31.41
N LEU A 105 -10.06 5.06 32.52
CA LEU A 105 -8.96 6.02 32.54
C LEU A 105 -7.62 5.37 32.16
N ILE A 106 -7.35 4.18 32.68
CA ILE A 106 -6.14 3.41 32.32
C ILE A 106 -6.17 3.06 30.82
N PHE A 107 -7.30 2.58 30.32
CA PHE A 107 -7.46 2.29 28.89
C PHE A 107 -7.21 3.54 28.04
N LEU A 108 -7.81 4.69 28.41
CA LEU A 108 -7.60 5.96 27.71
C LEU A 108 -6.13 6.39 27.71
N LEU A 109 -5.41 6.25 28.82
CA LEU A 109 -3.98 6.53 28.89
C LEU A 109 -3.18 5.64 27.92
N ILE A 110 -3.47 4.35 27.90
CA ILE A 110 -2.77 3.38 27.04
C ILE A 110 -3.02 3.73 25.55
N VAL A 111 -4.28 3.91 25.15
CA VAL A 111 -4.59 4.18 23.72
C VAL A 111 -4.12 5.55 23.27
N SER A 112 -4.12 6.57 24.16
CA SER A 112 -3.57 7.89 23.85
C SER A 112 -2.05 7.83 23.68
N SER A 113 -1.35 7.11 24.57
CA SER A 113 0.09 6.89 24.45
C SER A 113 0.44 6.14 23.17
N LEU A 114 -0.32 5.09 22.81
CA LEU A 114 -0.16 4.38 21.54
C LEU A 114 -0.36 5.32 20.34
N ASN A 115 -1.40 6.14 20.37
CA ASN A 115 -1.69 7.08 19.29
C ASN A 115 -0.59 8.15 19.13
N LEU A 116 -0.02 8.65 20.25
CA LEU A 116 1.12 9.55 20.22
C LEU A 116 2.36 8.92 19.58
N VAL A 117 2.68 7.67 19.97
CA VAL A 117 3.81 6.94 19.39
C VAL A 117 3.58 6.70 17.90
N GLN A 118 2.39 6.28 17.48
CA GLN A 118 2.06 6.06 16.07
C GLN A 118 2.08 7.37 15.26
N SER A 119 1.63 8.49 15.84
CA SER A 119 1.71 9.82 15.22
C SER A 119 3.17 10.24 15.01
N TYR A 120 4.03 10.01 16.00
CA TYR A 120 5.46 10.22 15.85
C TYR A 120 6.06 9.34 14.76
N GLN A 121 5.71 8.05 14.75
CA GLN A 121 6.15 7.12 13.70
C GLN A 121 5.70 7.55 12.30
N TYR A 122 4.49 8.08 12.18
CA TYR A 122 3.97 8.62 10.92
C TYR A 122 4.78 9.84 10.44
N VAL A 123 5.02 10.82 11.32
CA VAL A 123 5.81 12.02 11.01
C VAL A 123 7.23 11.66 10.60
N LYS A 124 7.80 10.62 11.22
CA LYS A 124 9.15 10.11 10.92
C LYS A 124 9.20 9.15 9.71
N GLY A 125 8.07 8.91 9.04
CA GLY A 125 8.01 7.97 7.90
C GLY A 125 8.28 6.52 8.26
N ILE A 126 8.16 6.15 9.55
CA ILE A 126 8.23 4.75 10.02
C ILE A 126 6.93 4.03 9.67
N ILE A 127 5.78 4.66 9.92
CA ILE A 127 4.48 4.23 9.40
C ILE A 127 4.30 4.89 8.04
N HIS A 128 4.15 4.07 7.00
CA HIS A 128 3.94 4.59 5.65
C HIS A 128 2.51 5.14 5.49
N PRO A 129 2.32 6.28 4.81
CA PRO A 129 1.02 6.96 4.71
C PRO A 129 -0.07 6.13 3.99
N ASP A 130 0.27 5.20 3.11
CA ASP A 130 -0.73 4.42 2.36
C ASP A 130 -0.41 2.93 2.17
N SER A 131 0.81 2.49 2.45
CA SER A 131 1.31 1.16 2.07
C SER A 131 1.46 0.19 3.25
N MET A 132 0.79 0.45 4.37
CA MET A 132 0.82 -0.46 5.52
C MET A 132 0.01 -1.72 5.26
N ASN A 133 0.53 -2.84 5.75
CA ASN A 133 -0.15 -4.14 5.85
C ASN A 133 0.16 -4.78 7.20
N MET A 134 -0.44 -5.92 7.51
CA MET A 134 -0.27 -6.58 8.80
C MET A 134 1.21 -6.86 9.14
N LYS A 135 1.99 -7.38 8.20
CA LYS A 135 3.41 -7.69 8.41
C LYS A 135 4.23 -6.42 8.66
N ALA A 136 4.01 -5.38 7.84
CA ALA A 136 4.68 -4.08 7.99
C ALA A 136 4.31 -3.42 9.33
N TYR A 137 3.02 -3.45 9.71
CA TYR A 137 2.55 -2.88 10.96
C TYR A 137 3.27 -3.50 12.18
N PHE A 138 3.30 -4.83 12.28
CA PHE A 138 3.96 -5.50 13.39
C PHE A 138 5.49 -5.38 13.35
N LYS A 139 6.09 -5.25 12.15
CA LYS A 139 7.55 -5.02 12.02
C LYS A 139 7.97 -3.70 12.64
N VAL A 140 7.16 -2.65 12.50
CA VAL A 140 7.47 -1.30 13.02
C VAL A 140 6.72 -0.96 14.31
N PHE A 141 5.90 -1.85 14.85
CA PHE A 141 5.08 -1.60 16.02
C PHE A 141 5.93 -1.09 17.21
N LEU A 142 5.60 0.10 17.70
CA LEU A 142 6.31 0.83 18.77
C LEU A 142 7.81 1.09 18.52
N LYS A 143 8.32 0.92 17.32
CA LYS A 143 9.71 1.23 16.96
C LYS A 143 9.83 2.73 16.65
N THR A 144 10.85 3.38 17.25
CA THR A 144 11.07 4.84 17.12
C THR A 144 12.47 5.22 16.65
N SER A 145 13.34 4.23 16.42
CA SER A 145 14.71 4.44 15.96
C SER A 145 14.73 4.89 14.48
N GLN A 146 15.70 5.73 14.12
CA GLN A 146 15.97 6.18 12.76
C GLN A 146 16.14 5.04 11.74
N ASN A 147 16.61 3.87 12.19
CA ASN A 147 16.77 2.69 11.34
C ASN A 147 15.45 2.22 10.69
N TYR A 148 14.32 2.63 11.24
CA TYR A 148 12.99 2.28 10.74
C TYR A 148 12.38 3.37 9.83
N GLU A 149 13.00 4.56 9.74
CA GLU A 149 12.52 5.65 8.88
C GLU A 149 12.62 5.27 7.39
N GLY A 150 11.52 5.41 6.65
CA GLY A 150 11.45 5.10 5.22
C GLY A 150 11.65 3.62 4.87
N LEU A 151 11.60 2.71 5.84
CA LEU A 151 11.75 1.28 5.61
C LEU A 151 10.53 0.67 4.91
N ILE A 152 9.33 1.13 5.25
CA ILE A 152 8.11 0.65 4.61
C ILE A 152 7.85 1.51 3.38
N SER A 153 7.82 0.89 2.21
CA SER A 153 7.56 1.59 0.96
C SER A 153 6.70 0.74 0.02
N GLY A 154 5.83 1.41 -0.76
CA GLY A 154 5.08 0.87 -1.88
C GLY A 154 4.48 -0.53 -1.69
N GLY A 155 3.37 -0.63 -0.99
CA GLY A 155 2.61 -1.89 -0.95
C GLY A 155 1.85 -2.14 -2.27
N PRO A 156 1.37 -3.38 -2.51
CA PRO A 156 0.54 -3.68 -3.66
C PRO A 156 -0.73 -2.83 -3.65
N GLU A 157 -1.14 -2.37 -4.82
CA GLU A 157 -2.43 -1.69 -4.94
C GLU A 157 -3.58 -2.69 -4.74
N TYR A 158 -4.65 -2.20 -4.08
CA TYR A 158 -5.86 -2.99 -3.99
C TYR A 158 -6.60 -2.97 -5.34
N TYR A 159 -7.18 -4.08 -5.70
CA TYR A 159 -8.10 -4.20 -6.82
C TYR A 159 -9.39 -4.88 -6.35
N TYR A 160 -10.48 -4.56 -7.04
CA TYR A 160 -11.78 -5.16 -6.74
C TYR A 160 -12.02 -6.35 -7.65
N GLY A 161 -12.24 -7.51 -7.06
CA GLY A 161 -12.48 -8.76 -7.78
C GLY A 161 -11.31 -9.73 -7.72
N ASN A 162 -11.40 -10.79 -8.48
CA ASN A 162 -10.35 -11.79 -8.61
C ASN A 162 -9.52 -11.52 -9.86
N LEU A 163 -8.20 -11.68 -9.76
CA LEU A 163 -7.34 -11.73 -10.93
C LEU A 163 -7.72 -12.95 -11.77
N ALA A 164 -7.62 -12.82 -13.07
CA ALA A 164 -7.66 -13.95 -13.98
C ALA A 164 -6.59 -14.97 -13.58
N GLU A 165 -6.85 -16.26 -13.81
CA GLU A 165 -5.93 -17.34 -13.46
C GLU A 165 -4.59 -17.21 -14.20
N TYR A 166 -4.63 -16.75 -15.46
CA TYR A 166 -3.46 -16.56 -16.31
C TYR A 166 -3.36 -15.12 -16.80
N PRO A 167 -2.12 -14.56 -16.92
CA PRO A 167 -1.92 -13.28 -17.56
C PRO A 167 -2.27 -13.38 -19.05
N PHE A 168 -2.91 -12.36 -19.59
CA PHE A 168 -3.20 -12.32 -21.02
C PHE A 168 -2.05 -11.73 -21.86
N TYR A 169 -1.07 -11.08 -21.21
CA TYR A 169 0.14 -10.56 -21.83
C TYR A 169 1.27 -10.59 -20.82
N SER A 170 2.43 -11.12 -21.21
CA SER A 170 3.60 -11.24 -20.34
C SER A 170 4.89 -10.87 -21.07
N LYS A 171 5.85 -10.38 -20.31
CA LYS A 171 7.24 -10.22 -20.72
C LYS A 171 8.15 -10.77 -19.63
N HIS A 172 9.09 -11.60 -20.00
CA HIS A 172 10.05 -12.25 -19.09
C HIS A 172 11.46 -11.98 -19.57
N ASN A 173 12.37 -11.70 -18.65
CA ASN A 173 13.78 -11.57 -18.94
C ASN A 173 14.62 -12.04 -17.76
N ASN A 174 15.53 -12.96 -18.04
CA ASN A 174 16.52 -13.51 -17.13
C ASN A 174 17.94 -12.95 -17.37
N PHE A 175 18.06 -11.87 -18.14
CA PHE A 175 19.32 -11.18 -18.46
C PHE A 175 20.36 -12.00 -19.24
N GLU A 176 20.05 -13.21 -19.72
CA GLU A 176 21.01 -14.08 -20.42
C GLU A 176 21.32 -13.64 -21.86
N ILE A 177 20.42 -12.92 -22.50
CA ILE A 177 20.57 -12.42 -23.86
C ILE A 177 20.47 -10.91 -23.87
N ALA A 178 21.58 -10.23 -24.05
CA ALA A 178 21.62 -8.80 -24.30
C ALA A 178 20.88 -8.51 -25.62
N GLY A 179 19.73 -7.81 -25.57
CA GLY A 179 19.03 -7.35 -26.77
C GLY A 179 17.54 -7.62 -26.85
N ASN A 180 16.94 -8.43 -26.00
CA ASN A 180 15.50 -8.69 -26.02
C ASN A 180 14.68 -7.57 -25.35
N ASN A 181 14.53 -6.41 -26.03
CA ASN A 181 13.65 -5.31 -25.64
C ASN A 181 13.97 -4.66 -24.27
N LEU A 182 15.15 -4.88 -23.72
CA LEU A 182 15.63 -4.20 -22.53
C LEU A 182 16.66 -3.14 -22.90
N SER A 183 16.47 -1.93 -22.41
CA SER A 183 17.48 -0.88 -22.41
C SER A 183 18.16 -0.79 -21.03
N ASN A 184 19.40 -0.26 -21.02
CA ASN A 184 20.20 -0.11 -19.79
C ASN A 184 20.55 -1.43 -19.08
N THR A 185 21.13 -2.36 -19.85
CA THR A 185 21.72 -3.62 -19.35
C THR A 185 23.25 -3.55 -19.27
N ASN A 186 23.84 -2.36 -19.26
CA ASN A 186 25.29 -2.17 -19.32
C ASN A 186 26.04 -2.73 -18.09
N ASN A 187 25.32 -3.12 -17.05
CA ASN A 187 25.85 -3.57 -15.77
C ASN A 187 25.51 -5.04 -15.47
N LEU A 188 25.49 -5.87 -16.50
CA LEU A 188 25.37 -7.32 -16.32
C LEU A 188 26.65 -7.87 -15.70
N ILE A 189 26.50 -8.66 -14.65
CA ILE A 189 27.60 -9.38 -14.02
C ILE A 189 27.42 -10.88 -14.20
N LYS A 190 28.53 -11.57 -14.44
CA LYS A 190 28.56 -13.03 -14.61
C LYS A 190 28.87 -13.75 -13.30
N GLY A 191 28.25 -14.91 -13.10
CA GLY A 191 28.62 -15.83 -12.02
C GLY A 191 27.91 -15.56 -10.66
N LYS A 192 27.02 -14.56 -10.60
CA LYS A 192 26.17 -14.32 -9.44
C LYS A 192 24.75 -14.01 -9.90
N SER A 193 24.02 -15.05 -10.28
CA SER A 193 22.67 -14.99 -10.84
C SER A 193 21.70 -15.85 -10.01
N HIS A 194 20.41 -15.58 -10.13
CA HIS A 194 19.35 -16.47 -9.59
C HIS A 194 19.11 -17.60 -10.59
N SER A 195 19.01 -17.28 -11.88
CA SER A 195 18.95 -18.24 -12.97
C SER A 195 20.00 -17.93 -14.02
N GLY A 196 20.44 -18.95 -14.77
CA GLY A 196 21.47 -18.79 -15.80
C GLY A 196 22.81 -18.27 -15.28
N ASP A 197 23.52 -17.47 -16.10
CA ASP A 197 24.88 -16.98 -15.86
C ASP A 197 24.96 -15.52 -15.43
N TYR A 198 23.93 -14.69 -15.74
CA TYR A 198 24.01 -13.23 -15.60
C TYR A 198 22.91 -12.68 -14.71
N SER A 199 23.23 -11.60 -14.01
CA SER A 199 22.26 -10.74 -13.32
C SER A 199 22.59 -9.27 -13.51
N LEU A 200 21.62 -8.40 -13.28
CA LEU A 200 21.77 -6.94 -13.40
C LEU A 200 22.23 -6.35 -12.07
N LYS A 201 23.39 -5.65 -12.07
CA LYS A 201 23.89 -4.94 -10.90
C LYS A 201 23.37 -3.49 -10.86
N PHE A 202 22.87 -3.09 -9.70
CA PHE A 202 22.60 -1.70 -9.34
C PHE A 202 23.67 -1.18 -8.39
N ASP A 203 24.07 0.07 -8.58
CA ASP A 203 25.04 0.79 -7.74
C ASP A 203 24.86 2.31 -7.92
N GLU A 204 25.81 3.11 -7.43
CA GLU A 204 25.77 4.59 -7.54
C GLU A 204 25.88 5.09 -8.98
N ASN A 205 26.51 4.35 -9.89
CA ASN A 205 26.68 4.73 -11.29
C ASN A 205 25.53 4.20 -12.17
N ASN A 206 24.90 3.10 -11.74
CA ASN A 206 23.82 2.42 -12.46
C ASN A 206 22.59 2.31 -11.58
N PHE A 207 21.89 3.43 -11.44
CA PHE A 207 20.70 3.54 -10.59
C PHE A 207 19.39 3.44 -11.36
N TYR A 208 19.42 3.26 -12.68
CA TYR A 208 18.30 2.89 -13.55
C TYR A 208 18.67 1.68 -14.37
N GLY A 209 17.82 0.66 -14.42
CA GLY A 209 18.13 -0.53 -15.20
C GLY A 209 16.94 -1.45 -15.45
N GLY A 210 17.17 -2.48 -16.25
CA GLY A 210 16.17 -3.48 -16.59
C GLY A 210 14.94 -2.89 -17.27
N ALA A 211 15.12 -1.93 -18.20
CA ALA A 211 13.99 -1.20 -18.76
C ALA A 211 13.36 -1.96 -19.93
N TYR A 212 12.09 -2.31 -19.77
CA TYR A 212 11.21 -2.65 -20.89
C TYR A 212 10.62 -1.37 -21.47
N GLU A 213 10.79 -1.18 -22.77
CA GLU A 213 10.12 -0.09 -23.50
C GLU A 213 9.47 -0.68 -24.77
N PHE A 214 8.16 -0.50 -24.90
CA PHE A 214 7.43 -1.08 -26.01
C PHE A 214 6.18 -0.25 -26.36
N PHE A 215 5.81 -0.28 -27.64
CA PHE A 215 4.52 0.27 -28.08
C PHE A 215 3.38 -0.54 -27.47
N ILE A 216 2.30 0.16 -27.16
CA ILE A 216 1.13 -0.49 -26.56
C ILE A 216 0.51 -1.45 -27.56
N PRO A 217 0.52 -2.76 -27.29
CA PRO A 217 -0.08 -3.74 -28.19
C PRO A 217 -1.61 -3.61 -28.19
N ASP A 218 -2.23 -3.98 -29.30
CA ASP A 218 -3.69 -3.92 -29.45
C ASP A 218 -4.44 -4.77 -28.41
N SER A 219 -3.80 -5.83 -27.93
CA SER A 219 -4.33 -6.67 -26.85
C SER A 219 -4.53 -5.93 -25.51
N LEU A 220 -3.86 -4.80 -25.29
CA LEU A 220 -4.00 -3.95 -24.10
C LEU A 220 -5.03 -2.82 -24.31
N LYS A 221 -5.28 -2.42 -25.55
CA LYS A 221 -6.16 -1.27 -25.86
C LYS A 221 -7.62 -1.58 -25.52
N GLY A 222 -8.29 -0.59 -24.97
CA GLY A 222 -9.72 -0.66 -24.68
C GLY A 222 -10.12 -1.51 -23.46
N ARG A 223 -9.21 -2.30 -22.91
CA ARG A 223 -9.48 -3.12 -21.71
C ARG A 223 -9.72 -2.26 -20.49
N LYS A 224 -10.61 -2.74 -19.65
CA LYS A 224 -10.93 -2.16 -18.33
C LYS A 224 -10.34 -3.07 -17.26
N ASN A 225 -10.16 -2.51 -16.05
CA ASN A 225 -9.74 -3.29 -14.89
C ASN A 225 -8.41 -4.01 -15.10
N LEU A 226 -7.41 -3.28 -15.60
CA LEU A 226 -6.08 -3.84 -15.82
C LEU A 226 -5.23 -3.77 -14.56
N TYR A 227 -4.47 -4.84 -14.33
CA TYR A 227 -3.50 -4.95 -13.26
C TYR A 227 -2.17 -5.44 -13.84
N LEU A 228 -1.10 -4.69 -13.59
CA LEU A 228 0.25 -5.11 -13.92
C LEU A 228 0.94 -5.63 -12.68
N LYS A 229 1.34 -6.88 -12.73
CA LYS A 229 2.16 -7.54 -11.71
C LYS A 229 3.60 -7.48 -12.15
N PHE A 230 4.47 -7.01 -11.24
CA PHE A 230 5.92 -7.08 -11.35
C PHE A 230 6.41 -8.24 -10.52
N SER A 231 7.34 -9.02 -11.04
CA SER A 231 8.10 -9.96 -10.23
C SER A 231 9.57 -9.98 -10.67
N SER A 232 10.46 -10.11 -9.70
CA SER A 232 11.89 -10.32 -9.93
C SER A 232 12.49 -11.02 -8.72
N PHE A 233 13.71 -11.50 -8.87
CA PHE A 233 14.55 -11.86 -7.74
C PHE A 233 15.56 -10.74 -7.49
N TYR A 234 15.87 -10.48 -6.23
CA TYR A 234 16.88 -9.51 -5.84
C TYR A 234 17.78 -10.08 -4.74
N LEU A 235 19.03 -9.67 -4.74
CA LEU A 235 20.04 -10.06 -3.76
C LEU A 235 20.71 -8.81 -3.21
N GLU A 236 20.65 -8.64 -1.90
CA GLU A 236 21.31 -7.56 -1.20
C GLU A 236 22.68 -8.00 -0.68
N THR A 237 23.69 -7.15 -0.86
CA THR A 237 25.04 -7.37 -0.33
C THR A 237 25.23 -6.71 1.04
N GLN A 238 24.39 -5.73 1.36
CA GLN A 238 24.31 -5.04 2.63
C GLN A 238 22.85 -4.99 3.10
N PRO A 239 22.60 -4.99 4.41
CA PRO A 239 21.24 -4.94 4.93
C PRO A 239 20.43 -3.77 4.37
N ASN A 240 19.27 -4.07 3.81
CA ASN A 240 18.34 -3.08 3.29
C ASN A 240 18.87 -2.19 2.15
N SER A 241 19.87 -2.64 1.38
CA SER A 241 20.39 -1.89 0.23
C SER A 241 19.34 -1.69 -0.87
N ALA A 242 18.41 -2.61 -1.06
CA ALA A 242 17.30 -2.46 -2.02
C ALA A 242 16.02 -1.80 -1.43
N LYS A 243 16.06 -1.25 -0.20
CA LYS A 243 14.86 -0.80 0.53
C LYS A 243 14.07 0.31 -0.17
N LYS A 244 14.72 1.19 -0.90
CA LYS A 244 14.08 2.27 -1.65
C LYS A 244 14.06 2.04 -3.15
N ALA A 245 14.47 0.85 -3.62
CA ALA A 245 14.37 0.49 -5.02
C ALA A 245 12.89 0.34 -5.43
N LEU A 246 12.55 0.88 -6.61
CA LEU A 246 11.19 0.98 -7.11
C LEU A 246 11.08 0.37 -8.50
N TYR A 247 10.01 -0.37 -8.75
CA TYR A 247 9.50 -0.57 -10.09
C TYR A 247 8.76 0.69 -10.53
N ILE A 248 9.08 1.19 -11.70
CA ILE A 248 8.44 2.37 -12.28
C ILE A 248 7.70 1.96 -13.54
N MET A 249 6.48 2.41 -13.70
CA MET A 249 5.71 2.34 -14.93
C MET A 249 5.37 3.75 -15.40
N ASP A 250 5.75 4.05 -16.63
CA ASP A 250 5.52 5.32 -17.31
C ASP A 250 4.81 5.06 -18.64
N ILE A 251 3.59 5.56 -18.80
CA ILE A 251 2.85 5.50 -20.06
C ILE A 251 2.93 6.87 -20.72
N LYS A 252 3.34 6.90 -22.00
CA LYS A 252 3.55 8.12 -22.75
C LYS A 252 2.64 8.17 -23.97
N ASN A 253 2.33 9.40 -24.39
CA ASN A 253 1.68 9.66 -25.68
C ASN A 253 2.70 9.67 -26.84
N ALA A 254 2.24 9.91 -28.06
CA ALA A 254 3.10 9.95 -29.27
C ALA A 254 4.16 11.06 -29.23
N GLU A 255 3.90 12.17 -28.52
CA GLU A 255 4.85 13.28 -28.34
C GLU A 255 5.86 13.01 -27.21
N GLY A 256 5.81 11.82 -26.56
CA GLY A 256 6.70 11.46 -25.45
C GLY A 256 6.32 12.04 -24.09
N LYS A 257 5.15 12.69 -23.97
CA LYS A 257 4.65 13.23 -22.71
C LYS A 257 4.09 12.10 -21.84
N THR A 258 4.47 12.07 -20.56
CA THR A 258 3.91 11.15 -19.57
C THR A 258 2.42 11.41 -19.36
N MET A 259 1.61 10.41 -19.62
CA MET A 259 0.16 10.40 -19.45
C MET A 259 -0.26 9.69 -18.16
N PHE A 260 0.54 8.73 -17.72
CA PHE A 260 0.29 7.96 -16.51
C PHE A 260 1.60 7.47 -15.92
N TYR A 261 1.77 7.65 -14.61
CA TYR A 261 2.97 7.25 -13.89
C TYR A 261 2.59 6.51 -12.61
N LYS A 262 3.19 5.37 -12.40
CA LYS A 262 3.03 4.58 -11.18
C LYS A 262 4.36 4.03 -10.70
N ARG A 263 4.43 3.81 -9.40
CA ARG A 263 5.59 3.21 -8.74
C ARG A 263 5.14 2.14 -7.75
N ALA A 264 5.96 1.09 -7.60
CA ALA A 264 5.78 0.06 -6.59
C ALA A 264 7.16 -0.31 -6.01
N ALA A 265 7.22 -0.62 -4.72
CA ALA A 265 8.49 -0.98 -4.10
C ALA A 265 8.96 -2.36 -4.56
N LEU A 266 10.25 -2.47 -4.85
CA LEU A 266 10.92 -3.73 -5.07
C LEU A 266 10.98 -4.55 -3.77
N LYS A 267 11.37 -3.93 -2.67
CA LYS A 267 11.36 -4.54 -1.33
C LYS A 267 10.30 -3.88 -0.47
N GLN A 268 9.22 -4.60 -0.19
CA GLN A 268 8.06 -4.05 0.53
C GLN A 268 8.25 -4.03 2.05
N ILE A 269 8.96 -5.01 2.58
CA ILE A 269 9.20 -5.16 4.02
C ILE A 269 10.70 -5.34 4.22
N PRO A 270 11.34 -4.47 5.00
CA PRO A 270 12.76 -4.59 5.27
C PRO A 270 13.04 -5.79 6.19
N ASP A 271 14.16 -6.42 5.91
CA ASP A 271 14.78 -7.43 6.74
C ASP A 271 16.30 -7.30 6.60
N ASP A 272 17.06 -8.01 7.42
CA ASP A 272 18.51 -7.93 7.45
C ASP A 272 19.19 -9.12 6.73
N ILE A 273 18.44 -9.80 5.83
CA ILE A 273 18.93 -10.95 5.07
C ILE A 273 19.80 -10.43 3.91
N ILE A 274 21.04 -10.89 3.85
CA ILE A 274 22.02 -10.55 2.81
C ILE A 274 22.54 -11.80 2.11
N ASN A 275 23.05 -11.61 0.88
CA ASN A 275 23.66 -12.67 0.07
C ASN A 275 22.73 -13.87 -0.22
N GLU A 276 21.42 -13.65 -0.17
CA GLU A 276 20.39 -14.63 -0.50
C GLU A 276 19.44 -14.04 -1.56
N TRP A 277 19.14 -14.81 -2.61
CA TRP A 277 18.15 -14.43 -3.60
C TRP A 277 16.74 -14.49 -3.03
N ARG A 278 16.01 -13.40 -3.16
CA ARG A 278 14.65 -13.31 -2.67
C ARG A 278 13.70 -12.80 -3.73
N LYS A 279 12.52 -13.38 -3.77
CA LYS A 279 11.48 -12.99 -4.69
C LYS A 279 10.84 -11.67 -4.25
N SER A 280 10.79 -10.72 -5.16
CA SER A 280 9.92 -9.55 -5.10
C SER A 280 8.69 -9.81 -5.95
N GLU A 281 7.51 -9.52 -5.42
CA GLU A 281 6.25 -9.61 -6.15
C GLU A 281 5.32 -8.49 -5.70
N THR A 282 4.93 -7.62 -6.62
CA THR A 282 4.05 -6.48 -6.36
C THR A 282 3.28 -6.13 -7.63
N GLY A 283 2.42 -5.13 -7.57
CA GLY A 283 1.70 -4.72 -8.78
C GLY A 283 0.98 -3.39 -8.63
N VAL A 284 0.52 -2.90 -9.76
CA VAL A 284 -0.20 -1.63 -9.88
C VAL A 284 -1.44 -1.77 -10.74
N LYS A 285 -2.49 -1.03 -10.39
CA LYS A 285 -3.64 -0.87 -11.28
C LYS A 285 -3.27 0.05 -12.43
N ILE A 286 -3.70 -0.33 -13.62
CA ILE A 286 -3.52 0.47 -14.82
C ILE A 286 -4.86 1.10 -15.20
N PRO A 287 -4.91 2.38 -15.60
CA PRO A 287 -6.12 2.98 -16.12
C PRO A 287 -6.51 2.33 -17.44
N LYS A 288 -7.76 2.53 -17.86
CA LYS A 288 -8.17 2.12 -19.20
C LYS A 288 -7.23 2.76 -20.22
N ILE A 289 -6.58 1.91 -21.04
CA ILE A 289 -5.69 2.37 -22.09
C ILE A 289 -6.54 2.94 -23.24
N ILE A 290 -6.33 4.21 -23.50
CA ILE A 290 -7.01 4.96 -24.57
C ILE A 290 -6.10 5.19 -25.77
N ASN A 291 -6.64 5.64 -26.88
CA ASN A 291 -5.90 5.80 -28.14
C ASN A 291 -4.74 6.80 -28.07
N ASP A 292 -4.78 7.76 -27.15
CA ASP A 292 -3.71 8.73 -26.95
C ASP A 292 -2.47 8.13 -26.26
N TYR A 293 -2.58 6.93 -25.70
CA TYR A 293 -1.46 6.22 -25.09
C TYR A 293 -0.68 5.49 -26.18
N HIS A 294 0.63 5.74 -26.26
CA HIS A 294 1.48 5.25 -27.35
C HIS A 294 2.48 4.18 -26.90
N SER A 295 3.20 4.43 -25.83
CA SER A 295 4.22 3.51 -25.32
C SER A 295 4.16 3.32 -23.82
N ILE A 296 4.65 2.17 -23.38
CA ILE A 296 4.86 1.84 -21.96
C ILE A 296 6.36 1.65 -21.75
N LYS A 297 6.87 2.35 -20.73
CA LYS A 297 8.22 2.12 -20.21
C LYS A 297 8.15 1.62 -18.78
N ILE A 298 8.80 0.49 -18.50
CA ILE A 298 8.85 -0.11 -17.16
C ILE A 298 10.31 -0.37 -16.85
N TYR A 299 10.77 0.07 -15.67
CA TYR A 299 12.16 -0.06 -15.25
C TYR A 299 12.29 -0.09 -13.74
N ILE A 300 13.46 -0.46 -13.25
CA ILE A 300 13.82 -0.40 -11.85
C ILE A 300 14.63 0.87 -11.58
N TRP A 301 14.25 1.62 -10.55
CA TRP A 301 14.94 2.80 -10.07
C TRP A 301 15.50 2.57 -8.66
N ASN A 302 16.82 2.59 -8.57
CA ASN A 302 17.59 2.54 -7.33
C ASN A 302 17.73 3.95 -6.76
N VAL A 303 16.77 4.35 -5.91
CA VAL A 303 16.69 5.73 -5.39
C VAL A 303 17.89 6.09 -4.51
N ASP A 304 18.34 5.16 -3.66
CA ASP A 304 19.46 5.36 -2.73
C ASP A 304 20.84 5.16 -3.36
N LYS A 305 20.89 4.73 -4.63
CA LYS A 305 22.14 4.40 -5.34
C LYS A 305 23.01 3.39 -4.62
N SER A 306 22.39 2.46 -3.93
CA SER A 306 23.02 1.41 -3.14
C SER A 306 23.27 0.13 -3.95
N ASP A 307 24.12 -0.76 -3.44
CA ASP A 307 24.54 -1.98 -4.15
C ASP A 307 23.57 -3.14 -3.92
N PHE A 308 22.96 -3.64 -4.99
CA PHE A 308 22.19 -4.87 -5.01
C PHE A 308 22.11 -5.45 -6.42
N LEU A 309 21.69 -6.69 -6.52
CA LEU A 309 21.51 -7.40 -7.79
C LEU A 309 20.03 -7.67 -8.04
N VAL A 310 19.66 -7.75 -9.32
CA VAL A 310 18.32 -8.16 -9.76
C VAL A 310 18.45 -9.20 -10.86
N ASP A 311 17.54 -10.18 -10.82
CA ASP A 311 17.42 -11.21 -11.84
C ASP A 311 15.96 -11.58 -12.08
N ASP A 312 15.68 -12.30 -13.19
CA ASP A 312 14.35 -12.80 -13.57
C ASP A 312 13.25 -11.73 -13.51
N PHE A 313 13.48 -10.60 -14.18
CA PHE A 313 12.52 -9.51 -14.18
C PHE A 313 11.34 -9.78 -15.13
N ASN A 314 10.15 -9.98 -14.56
CA ASN A 314 8.95 -10.38 -15.27
C ASN A 314 7.81 -9.37 -15.07
N LEU A 315 7.02 -9.22 -16.12
CA LEU A 315 5.84 -8.36 -16.20
C LEU A 315 4.65 -9.20 -16.65
N ASP A 316 3.60 -9.25 -15.84
CA ASP A 316 2.38 -10.00 -16.14
C ASP A 316 1.17 -9.07 -16.08
N PHE A 317 0.43 -8.98 -17.18
CA PHE A 317 -0.77 -8.17 -17.29
C PHE A 317 -2.00 -9.04 -17.10
N TYR A 318 -2.81 -8.67 -16.12
CA TYR A 318 -4.06 -9.34 -15.78
C TYR A 318 -5.25 -8.42 -16.00
N GLU A 319 -6.39 -9.03 -16.26
CA GLU A 319 -7.69 -8.39 -16.13
C GLU A 319 -8.34 -8.89 -14.84
N PHE A 320 -9.04 -8.02 -14.12
CA PHE A 320 -9.77 -8.41 -12.90
C PHE A 320 -11.25 -8.07 -13.03
N ASN A 321 -12.09 -8.95 -12.46
CA ASN A 321 -13.55 -8.87 -12.51
C ASN A 321 -14.12 -8.04 -11.35
#